data_cdd2cc6d007d17b1ca2023279618d5aa
#
_entry.id   cdd2cc6d007d17b1ca2023279618d5aa
#
_cell.length_a   1.000
_cell.length_b   1.000
_cell.length_c   1.000
_cell.angle_alpha   90.00
_cell.angle_beta   90.00
_cell.angle_gamma   90.00
#
_symmetry.space_group_name_H-M   'P 1'
#
loop_
_entity.id
_entity.type
_entity.pdbx_description
1 polymer ?
#
loop_
_entity_poly.entity_id
_entity_poly.type
_entity_poly.pdbx_seq_one_letter_code
_entity_poly.pdbx_strand_id
1 'polypeptide(L)'
;RVNWFKRIMTLFADLAVGNPPAIRADDQATADRIVEENSLHLTVYDLFTDIIAYGDGILKVRWNGERGTISRIDPRLWFPVVDPDDVGTFTAHVLAWEVPFGDDKYVKVEIHKPGAIEHKLLKLTSDGKEIKEIAPLSTIERYASLKEVEETGISDFLVAHFSNLKSGDGVHGMDDFKDVSDIVEEIERRLIKVSSTLDVFADPWMCGPSGLRVRDPITGEIVWASDEKYIALNEGESPPEILVWDAQMGAT
;
A
#
# COMPACT_ATOMS: atom_id res chain seq x y z
N ARG A 1 -17.24 -1.87 -0.24
CA ARG A 1 -16.10 -2.26 0.58
C ARG A 1 -15.42 -1.00 1.11
N VAL A 2 -15.15 -0.92 2.41
CA VAL A 2 -14.48 0.21 3.04
C VAL A 2 -13.01 -0.16 3.17
N ASN A 3 -12.10 0.70 2.65
CA ASN A 3 -10.68 0.51 2.85
C ASN A 3 -10.28 1.11 4.22
N TRP A 4 -10.33 0.27 5.26
CA TRP A 4 -10.00 0.66 6.63
C TRP A 4 -8.54 1.06 6.79
N PHE A 5 -7.62 0.36 6.13
CA PHE A 5 -6.20 0.68 6.16
C PHE A 5 -5.94 2.11 5.65
N LYS A 6 -6.52 2.45 4.49
CA LYS A 6 -6.40 3.81 3.97
C LYS A 6 -6.97 4.86 4.94
N ARG A 7 -8.10 4.58 5.59
CA ARG A 7 -8.71 5.52 6.55
C ARG A 7 -7.86 5.72 7.79
N ILE A 8 -7.31 4.66 8.34
CA ILE A 8 -6.39 4.72 9.49
C ILE A 8 -5.17 5.53 9.10
N MET A 9 -4.53 5.20 7.99
CA MET A 9 -3.34 5.86 7.47
C MET A 9 -3.53 7.38 7.31
N THR A 10 -4.62 7.78 6.62
CA THR A 10 -4.91 9.20 6.43
C THR A 10 -5.25 9.91 7.74
N LEU A 11 -5.95 9.26 8.67
CA LEU A 11 -6.26 9.85 9.97
C LEU A 11 -4.97 10.15 10.77
N PHE A 12 -4.03 9.22 10.83
CA PHE A 12 -2.76 9.44 11.54
C PHE A 12 -1.90 10.49 10.84
N ALA A 13 -1.83 10.49 9.51
CA ALA A 13 -1.13 11.52 8.76
C ALA A 13 -1.76 12.91 8.97
N ASP A 14 -3.09 13.03 8.98
CA ASP A 14 -3.79 14.27 9.27
C ASP A 14 -3.51 14.78 10.69
N LEU A 15 -3.47 13.89 11.67
CA LEU A 15 -3.15 14.26 13.08
C LEU A 15 -1.70 14.68 13.24
N ALA A 16 -0.76 14.03 12.57
CA ALA A 16 0.67 14.30 12.72
C ALA A 16 1.14 15.51 11.90
N VAL A 17 0.70 15.63 10.66
CA VAL A 17 1.23 16.60 9.68
C VAL A 17 0.16 17.32 8.87
N GLY A 18 -1.11 17.21 9.24
CA GLY A 18 -2.22 17.91 8.58
C GLY A 18 -2.08 19.44 8.63
N ASN A 19 -1.44 19.94 9.69
CA ASN A 19 -0.95 21.32 9.73
C ASN A 19 0.53 21.32 9.35
N PRO A 20 0.93 22.03 8.27
CA PRO A 20 2.32 22.08 7.84
C PRO A 20 3.24 22.55 8.99
N PRO A 21 4.34 21.85 9.27
CA PRO A 21 5.28 22.28 10.29
C PRO A 21 5.95 23.60 9.89
N ALA A 22 6.10 24.52 10.83
CA ALA A 22 6.86 25.74 10.59
C ALA A 22 8.36 25.44 10.59
N ILE A 23 9.02 25.70 9.46
CA ILE A 23 10.46 25.57 9.34
C ILE A 23 11.09 26.95 9.60
N ARG A 24 12.05 26.98 10.53
CA ARG A 24 12.79 28.19 10.87
C ARG A 24 14.26 27.99 10.56
N ALA A 25 14.86 28.97 9.90
CA ALA A 25 16.27 28.98 9.53
C ALA A 25 16.83 30.39 9.64
N ASP A 26 18.16 30.52 9.74
CA ASP A 26 18.85 31.82 9.73
C ASP A 26 18.60 32.57 8.42
N ASP A 27 18.63 31.86 7.28
CA ASP A 27 18.17 32.36 5.99
C ASP A 27 16.75 31.85 5.71
N GLN A 28 15.76 32.54 6.24
CA GLN A 28 14.35 32.17 6.10
C GLN A 28 13.89 32.22 4.64
N ALA A 29 14.38 33.17 3.85
CA ALA A 29 14.00 33.32 2.45
C ALA A 29 14.41 32.10 1.61
N THR A 30 15.61 31.56 1.86
CA THR A 30 16.06 30.32 1.20
C THR A 30 15.29 29.12 1.68
N ALA A 31 14.99 29.02 2.98
CA ALA A 31 14.18 27.93 3.54
C ALA A 31 12.77 27.94 2.95
N ASP A 32 12.09 29.06 2.92
CA ASP A 32 10.73 29.20 2.35
C ASP A 32 10.72 28.82 0.88
N ARG A 33 11.71 29.23 0.10
CA ARG A 33 11.84 28.84 -1.30
C ARG A 33 12.00 27.32 -1.46
N ILE A 34 12.85 26.67 -0.64
CA ILE A 34 13.03 25.21 -0.70
C ILE A 34 11.72 24.49 -0.36
N VAL A 35 11.00 24.98 0.64
CA VAL A 35 9.69 24.44 1.05
C VAL A 35 8.68 24.54 -0.10
N GLU A 36 8.58 25.69 -0.73
CA GLU A 36 7.63 25.96 -1.80
C GLU A 36 7.97 25.17 -3.08
N GLU A 37 9.23 25.27 -3.56
CA GLU A 37 9.69 24.60 -4.77
C GLU A 37 9.59 23.08 -4.72
N ASN A 38 9.66 22.48 -3.54
CA ASN A 38 9.55 21.04 -3.35
C ASN A 38 8.18 20.60 -2.84
N SER A 39 7.22 21.53 -2.65
CA SER A 39 5.94 21.24 -2.01
C SER A 39 6.14 20.38 -0.76
N LEU A 40 7.09 20.81 0.10
CA LEU A 40 7.65 19.97 1.15
C LEU A 40 6.59 19.46 2.13
N HIS A 41 5.53 20.25 2.40
CA HIS A 41 4.42 19.83 3.24
C HIS A 41 3.65 18.61 2.68
N LEU A 42 3.47 18.52 1.35
CA LEU A 42 2.85 17.37 0.71
C LEU A 42 3.81 16.17 0.71
N THR A 43 5.09 16.41 0.42
CA THR A 43 6.13 15.38 0.47
C THR A 43 6.25 14.77 1.86
N VAL A 44 6.16 15.59 2.92
CA VAL A 44 6.18 15.13 4.32
C VAL A 44 4.89 14.38 4.65
N TYR A 45 3.72 14.83 4.18
CA TYR A 45 2.47 14.10 4.37
C TYR A 45 2.54 12.70 3.73
N ASP A 46 3.01 12.62 2.49
CA ASP A 46 3.20 11.35 1.81
C ASP A 46 4.24 10.46 2.50
N LEU A 47 5.32 11.04 3.04
CA LEU A 47 6.32 10.33 3.83
C LEU A 47 5.69 9.70 5.08
N PHE A 48 4.83 10.44 5.79
CA PHE A 48 4.11 9.90 6.96
C PHE A 48 3.19 8.74 6.59
N THR A 49 2.54 8.80 5.41
CA THR A 49 1.73 7.66 4.96
C THR A 49 2.58 6.42 4.70
N ASP A 50 3.82 6.58 4.20
CA ASP A 50 4.75 5.46 4.04
C ASP A 50 5.22 4.90 5.38
N ILE A 51 5.56 5.78 6.33
CA ILE A 51 5.98 5.37 7.68
C ILE A 51 4.90 4.51 8.35
N ILE A 52 3.64 4.91 8.25
CA ILE A 52 2.51 4.15 8.81
C ILE A 52 2.32 2.81 8.07
N ALA A 53 2.43 2.84 6.72
CA ALA A 53 2.12 1.68 5.89
C ALA A 53 3.24 0.63 5.85
N TYR A 54 4.50 1.07 5.91
CA TYR A 54 5.67 0.20 5.72
C TYR A 54 6.63 0.20 6.92
N GLY A 55 6.39 1.06 7.91
CA GLY A 55 7.30 1.26 9.03
C GLY A 55 8.45 2.22 8.74
N ASP A 56 8.74 2.48 7.47
CA ASP A 56 9.87 3.27 7.00
C ASP A 56 9.42 4.39 6.06
N GLY A 57 10.08 5.53 6.14
CA GLY A 57 9.92 6.63 5.20
C GLY A 57 11.27 7.10 4.69
N ILE A 58 11.39 7.29 3.38
CA ILE A 58 12.65 7.61 2.73
C ILE A 58 12.52 8.91 1.94
N LEU A 59 13.39 9.87 2.23
CA LEU A 59 13.57 11.08 1.42
C LEU A 59 14.93 11.04 0.74
N LYS A 60 14.95 11.49 -0.51
CA LYS A 60 16.17 11.64 -1.30
C LYS A 60 16.32 13.11 -1.73
N VAL A 61 17.48 13.65 -1.50
CA VAL A 61 17.89 14.96 -1.99
C VAL A 61 18.73 14.79 -3.25
N ARG A 62 18.48 15.60 -4.27
CA ARG A 62 19.23 15.62 -5.52
C ARG A 62 19.36 17.02 -6.07
N TRP A 63 20.49 17.33 -6.67
CA TRP A 63 20.68 18.51 -7.50
C TRP A 63 20.28 18.21 -8.95
N ASN A 64 19.37 19.00 -9.54
CA ASN A 64 18.91 18.79 -10.92
C ASN A 64 19.62 19.68 -11.96
N GLY A 65 20.68 20.40 -11.56
CA GLY A 65 21.40 21.36 -12.37
C GLY A 65 20.99 22.82 -12.09
N GLU A 66 19.81 23.06 -11.54
CA GLU A 66 19.26 24.38 -11.24
C GLU A 66 18.95 24.56 -9.76
N ARG A 67 18.37 23.53 -9.13
CA ARG A 67 17.94 23.58 -7.74
C ARG A 67 18.07 22.21 -7.04
N GLY A 68 18.07 22.26 -5.72
CA GLY A 68 17.91 21.08 -4.89
C GLY A 68 16.48 20.55 -4.94
N THR A 69 16.30 19.27 -5.24
CA THR A 69 15.00 18.60 -5.24
C THR A 69 14.94 17.59 -4.11
N ILE A 70 13.82 17.57 -3.39
CA ILE A 70 13.54 16.61 -2.31
C ILE A 70 12.42 15.70 -2.82
N SER A 71 12.68 14.41 -2.84
CA SER A 71 11.74 13.41 -3.36
C SER A 71 11.51 12.30 -2.34
N ARG A 72 10.27 11.90 -2.17
CA ARG A 72 9.91 10.69 -1.48
C ARG A 72 10.31 9.47 -2.32
N ILE A 73 10.87 8.47 -1.69
CA ILE A 73 11.21 7.18 -2.31
C ILE A 73 10.35 6.10 -1.66
N ASP A 74 9.80 5.20 -2.45
CA ASP A 74 9.08 4.03 -1.96
C ASP A 74 10.01 3.19 -1.08
N PRO A 75 9.67 2.92 0.19
CA PRO A 75 10.52 2.16 1.12
C PRO A 75 10.91 0.78 0.60
N ARG A 76 10.11 0.18 -0.28
CA ARG A 76 10.40 -1.13 -0.90
C ARG A 76 11.56 -1.08 -1.89
N LEU A 77 11.98 0.10 -2.30
CA LEU A 77 13.11 0.32 -3.21
C LEU A 77 14.38 0.70 -2.46
N TRP A 78 14.33 0.75 -1.13
CA TRP A 78 15.44 1.14 -0.26
C TRP A 78 16.02 -0.08 0.45
N PHE A 79 17.33 -0.22 0.36
CA PHE A 79 18.11 -1.32 0.93
C PHE A 79 19.26 -0.72 1.73
N PRO A 80 19.14 -0.63 3.06
CA PRO A 80 20.20 -0.05 3.91
C PRO A 80 21.40 -0.97 4.02
N VAL A 81 22.57 -0.38 4.08
CA VAL A 81 23.81 -1.07 4.47
C VAL A 81 24.26 -0.49 5.80
N VAL A 82 24.35 -1.35 6.79
CA VAL A 82 24.71 -0.97 8.17
C VAL A 82 26.12 -1.42 8.51
N ASP A 83 26.69 -0.85 9.55
CA ASP A 83 27.94 -1.31 10.12
C ASP A 83 27.70 -2.68 10.80
N PRO A 84 28.47 -3.71 10.49
CA PRO A 84 28.31 -5.02 11.09
C PRO A 84 28.54 -5.06 12.61
N ASP A 85 29.30 -4.11 13.14
CA ASP A 85 29.59 -4.00 14.57
C ASP A 85 28.59 -3.08 15.30
N ASP A 86 27.88 -2.21 14.54
CA ASP A 86 26.85 -1.31 15.05
C ASP A 86 25.69 -1.18 14.08
N VAL A 87 24.70 -2.04 14.21
CA VAL A 87 23.52 -2.12 13.34
C VAL A 87 22.71 -0.81 13.29
N GLY A 88 22.87 0.05 14.28
CA GLY A 88 22.22 1.39 14.29
C GLY A 88 22.88 2.40 13.36
N THR A 89 24.09 2.13 12.87
CA THR A 89 24.88 3.04 12.04
C THR A 89 24.82 2.64 10.56
N PHE A 90 24.28 3.51 9.71
CA PHE A 90 24.26 3.31 8.27
C PHE A 90 25.61 3.64 7.65
N THR A 91 26.09 2.76 6.79
CA THR A 91 27.32 2.97 5.96
C THR A 91 26.98 3.34 4.53
N ALA A 92 25.83 2.90 4.02
CA ALA A 92 25.28 3.33 2.72
C ALA A 92 23.75 3.15 2.68
N HIS A 93 23.10 3.94 1.83
CA HIS A 93 21.71 3.73 1.43
C HIS A 93 21.69 3.30 -0.04
N VAL A 94 21.17 2.12 -0.32
CA VAL A 94 21.05 1.60 -1.68
C VAL A 94 19.59 1.81 -2.13
N LEU A 95 19.43 2.45 -3.27
CA LEU A 95 18.14 2.59 -3.95
C LEU A 95 18.17 1.77 -5.24
N ALA A 96 17.19 0.88 -5.44
CA ALA A 96 17.14 0.02 -6.60
C ALA A 96 15.73 -0.04 -7.17
N TRP A 97 15.59 0.13 -8.48
CA TRP A 97 14.30 0.05 -9.18
C TRP A 97 14.44 -0.56 -10.57
N GLU A 98 13.40 -1.26 -10.99
CA GLU A 98 13.34 -1.86 -12.30
C GLU A 98 13.17 -0.79 -13.40
N VAL A 99 13.89 -1.00 -14.50
CA VAL A 99 13.83 -0.16 -15.71
C VAL A 99 13.65 -1.09 -16.91
N PRO A 100 12.45 -1.18 -17.48
CA PRO A 100 12.25 -1.92 -18.72
C PRO A 100 12.89 -1.15 -19.89
N PHE A 101 13.65 -1.85 -20.73
CA PHE A 101 14.26 -1.28 -21.92
C PHE A 101 14.28 -2.30 -23.06
N GLY A 102 13.45 -2.10 -24.08
CA GLY A 102 13.20 -3.08 -25.13
C GLY A 102 12.55 -4.35 -24.55
N ASP A 103 13.07 -5.50 -24.92
CA ASP A 103 12.64 -6.81 -24.40
C ASP A 103 13.39 -7.23 -23.13
N ASP A 104 14.39 -6.43 -22.72
CA ASP A 104 15.22 -6.71 -21.56
C ASP A 104 14.73 -5.95 -20.32
N LYS A 105 15.01 -6.53 -19.14
CA LYS A 105 14.77 -5.91 -17.85
C LYS A 105 16.10 -5.54 -17.19
N TYR A 106 16.15 -4.34 -16.69
CA TYR A 106 17.30 -3.82 -15.97
C TYR A 106 16.88 -3.35 -14.58
N VAL A 107 17.85 -3.36 -13.65
CA VAL A 107 17.71 -2.70 -12.36
C VAL A 107 18.73 -1.56 -12.31
N LYS A 108 18.23 -0.33 -12.17
CA LYS A 108 19.08 0.83 -11.86
C LYS A 108 19.32 0.84 -10.37
N VAL A 109 20.59 0.90 -9.98
CA VAL A 109 21.01 0.94 -8.59
C VAL A 109 21.78 2.22 -8.33
N GLU A 110 21.44 2.90 -7.24
CA GLU A 110 22.17 4.03 -6.69
C GLU A 110 22.64 3.69 -5.28
N ILE A 111 23.92 3.81 -5.02
CA ILE A 111 24.51 3.57 -3.71
C ILE A 111 24.96 4.92 -3.16
N HIS A 112 24.21 5.44 -2.22
CA HIS A 112 24.47 6.71 -1.56
C HIS A 112 25.39 6.48 -0.35
N LYS A 113 26.58 7.05 -0.42
CA LYS A 113 27.56 7.10 0.66
C LYS A 113 27.81 8.54 1.07
N PRO A 114 28.35 8.83 2.25
CA PRO A 114 28.81 10.17 2.58
C PRO A 114 29.82 10.65 1.52
N GLY A 115 29.53 11.78 0.88
CA GLY A 115 30.41 12.39 -0.13
C GLY A 115 30.27 11.85 -1.56
N ALA A 116 29.61 10.72 -1.81
CA ALA A 116 29.54 10.12 -3.14
C ALA A 116 28.26 9.32 -3.41
N ILE A 117 27.90 9.26 -4.68
CA ILE A 117 26.84 8.37 -5.20
C ILE A 117 27.45 7.46 -6.26
N GLU A 118 27.32 6.15 -6.11
CA GLU A 118 27.70 5.19 -7.14
C GLU A 118 26.44 4.77 -7.92
N HIS A 119 26.56 4.78 -9.26
CA HIS A 119 25.50 4.38 -10.17
C HIS A 119 25.86 3.05 -10.84
N LYS A 120 24.94 2.08 -10.79
CA LYS A 120 25.09 0.79 -11.47
C LYS A 120 23.82 0.45 -12.25
N LEU A 121 24.01 -0.28 -13.34
CA LEU A 121 22.93 -0.84 -14.14
C LEU A 121 23.11 -2.36 -14.19
N LEU A 122 22.15 -3.10 -13.68
CA LEU A 122 22.19 -4.56 -13.64
C LEU A 122 21.20 -5.08 -14.67
N LYS A 123 21.65 -5.97 -15.55
CA LYS A 123 20.76 -6.68 -16.48
C LYS A 123 20.23 -7.93 -15.80
N LEU A 124 18.93 -8.14 -15.85
CA LEU A 124 18.28 -9.34 -15.32
C LEU A 124 18.23 -10.45 -16.36
N THR A 125 18.05 -11.68 -15.89
CA THR A 125 17.68 -12.81 -16.73
C THR A 125 16.30 -12.58 -17.32
N SER A 126 15.92 -13.31 -18.38
CA SER A 126 14.63 -13.17 -19.06
C SER A 126 13.43 -13.41 -18.14
N ASP A 127 13.58 -14.23 -17.10
CA ASP A 127 12.56 -14.45 -16.07
C ASP A 127 12.54 -13.35 -14.99
N GLY A 128 13.52 -12.43 -15.00
CA GLY A 128 13.62 -11.30 -14.09
C GLY A 128 14.03 -11.66 -12.66
N LYS A 129 14.52 -12.88 -12.40
CA LYS A 129 14.80 -13.37 -11.04
C LYS A 129 16.26 -13.22 -10.63
N GLU A 130 17.18 -13.24 -11.58
CA GLU A 130 18.60 -13.22 -11.29
C GLU A 130 19.33 -12.11 -12.06
N ILE A 131 20.44 -11.65 -11.52
CA ILE A 131 21.31 -10.69 -12.17
C ILE A 131 22.18 -11.48 -13.16
N LYS A 132 22.07 -11.15 -14.45
CA LYS A 132 22.85 -11.75 -15.52
C LYS A 132 24.24 -11.13 -15.61
N GLU A 133 24.29 -9.79 -15.60
CA GLU A 133 25.52 -9.03 -15.78
C GLU A 133 25.38 -7.59 -15.28
N ILE A 134 26.50 -6.93 -15.07
CA ILE A 134 26.55 -5.48 -14.86
C ILE A 134 26.67 -4.83 -16.26
N ALA A 135 25.63 -4.10 -16.66
CA ALA A 135 25.59 -3.42 -17.94
C ALA A 135 26.20 -2.00 -17.82
N PRO A 136 26.83 -1.47 -18.88
CA PRO A 136 27.25 -0.08 -18.91
C PRO A 136 26.05 0.88 -18.78
N LEU A 137 26.22 1.99 -18.10
CA LEU A 137 25.15 3.00 -17.97
C LEU A 137 24.71 3.55 -19.33
N SER A 138 25.61 3.60 -20.32
CA SER A 138 25.34 4.00 -21.69
C SER A 138 24.37 3.09 -22.45
N THR A 139 24.08 1.90 -21.94
CA THR A 139 23.10 1.00 -22.55
C THR A 139 21.71 1.65 -22.63
N ILE A 140 21.37 2.50 -21.68
CA ILE A 140 20.12 3.25 -21.67
C ILE A 140 20.45 4.73 -21.87
N GLU A 141 20.00 5.32 -22.96
CA GLU A 141 20.35 6.67 -23.40
C GLU A 141 20.23 7.72 -22.28
N ARG A 142 19.15 7.69 -21.50
CA ARG A 142 18.93 8.63 -20.39
C ARG A 142 19.96 8.54 -19.25
N TYR A 143 20.73 7.47 -19.18
CA TYR A 143 21.78 7.25 -18.18
C TYR A 143 23.19 7.40 -18.75
N ALA A 144 23.32 7.60 -20.08
CA ALA A 144 24.61 7.70 -20.75
C ALA A 144 25.50 8.86 -20.25
N SER A 145 24.88 9.92 -19.74
CA SER A 145 25.59 11.09 -19.19
C SER A 145 25.97 10.92 -17.71
N LEU A 146 25.45 9.89 -17.02
CA LEU A 146 25.77 9.66 -15.61
C LEU A 146 27.18 9.08 -15.47
N LYS A 147 27.93 9.59 -14.49
CA LYS A 147 29.19 8.98 -14.07
C LYS A 147 28.91 7.77 -13.21
N GLU A 148 29.77 6.75 -13.27
CA GLU A 148 29.68 5.59 -12.37
C GLU A 148 29.81 5.99 -10.90
N VAL A 149 30.65 6.99 -10.62
CA VAL A 149 30.81 7.62 -9.30
C VAL A 149 30.67 9.12 -9.46
N GLU A 150 29.74 9.70 -8.71
CA GLU A 150 29.50 11.13 -8.64
C GLU A 150 29.87 11.64 -7.24
N GLU A 151 30.85 12.53 -7.18
CA GLU A 151 31.20 13.21 -5.93
C GLU A 151 30.19 14.33 -5.65
N THR A 152 29.59 14.28 -4.46
CA THR A 152 28.52 15.23 -4.07
C THR A 152 29.06 16.51 -3.45
N GLY A 153 30.30 16.48 -2.96
CA GLY A 153 30.88 17.59 -2.18
C GLY A 153 30.25 17.80 -0.80
N ILE A 154 29.35 16.93 -0.39
CA ILE A 154 28.63 16.96 0.90
C ILE A 154 29.06 15.75 1.70
N SER A 155 29.55 15.98 2.93
CA SER A 155 30.07 14.91 3.80
C SER A 155 28.99 14.06 4.47
N ASP A 156 27.73 14.30 4.16
CA ASP A 156 26.58 13.61 4.71
C ASP A 156 25.82 12.81 3.64
N PHE A 157 24.88 11.99 4.03
CA PHE A 157 24.01 11.26 3.11
C PHE A 157 23.01 12.21 2.42
N LEU A 158 22.76 11.94 1.14
CA LEU A 158 21.66 12.58 0.39
C LEU A 158 20.35 11.78 0.45
N VAL A 159 20.32 10.72 1.26
CA VAL A 159 19.13 9.93 1.58
C VAL A 159 18.92 9.98 3.08
N ALA A 160 17.74 10.40 3.49
CA ALA A 160 17.32 10.43 4.89
C ALA A 160 16.28 9.33 5.13
N HIS A 161 16.46 8.56 6.17
CA HIS A 161 15.57 7.51 6.63
C HIS A 161 14.86 7.92 7.91
N PHE A 162 13.55 7.67 7.95
CA PHE A 162 12.68 7.92 9.10
C PHE A 162 11.96 6.61 9.41
N SER A 163 12.21 6.05 10.58
CA SER A 163 11.53 4.83 11.03
C SER A 163 10.39 5.16 11.97
N ASN A 164 9.34 4.37 11.91
CA ASN A 164 8.36 4.25 13.00
C ASN A 164 9.03 3.57 14.22
N LEU A 165 8.31 2.82 15.01
CA LEU A 165 8.92 1.98 16.04
C LEU A 165 9.91 1.01 15.39
N LYS A 166 11.15 0.98 15.89
CA LYS A 166 12.17 0.08 15.35
C LYS A 166 11.76 -1.39 15.54
N SER A 167 11.92 -2.17 14.49
CA SER A 167 11.70 -3.61 14.53
C SER A 167 12.85 -4.32 15.27
N GLY A 168 12.72 -5.64 15.46
CA GLY A 168 13.73 -6.43 16.15
C GLY A 168 15.08 -6.53 15.43
N ASP A 169 15.18 -6.12 14.16
CA ASP A 169 16.43 -6.05 13.41
C ASP A 169 17.22 -4.75 13.72
N GLY A 170 16.62 -3.80 14.40
CA GLY A 170 17.22 -2.52 14.77
C GLY A 170 17.39 -1.51 13.61
N VAL A 171 17.04 -1.90 12.39
CA VAL A 171 17.23 -1.13 11.14
C VAL A 171 15.91 -0.62 10.61
N HIS A 172 14.97 -1.52 10.35
CA HIS A 172 13.66 -1.19 9.79
C HIS A 172 12.66 -0.78 10.86
N GLY A 173 11.72 0.06 10.48
CA GLY A 173 10.55 0.36 11.29
C GLY A 173 9.49 -0.73 11.22
N MET A 174 8.59 -0.74 12.20
CA MET A 174 7.39 -1.58 12.19
C MET A 174 6.23 -0.80 11.59
N ASP A 175 5.49 -1.43 10.68
CA ASP A 175 4.24 -0.88 10.18
C ASP A 175 3.14 -0.94 11.25
N ASP A 176 2.19 0.01 11.20
CA ASP A 176 1.10 0.09 12.17
C ASP A 176 -0.03 -0.90 11.89
N PHE A 177 0.03 -1.67 10.80
CA PHE A 177 -1.03 -2.58 10.39
C PHE A 177 -0.78 -4.03 10.80
N LYS A 178 0.46 -4.39 11.08
CA LYS A 178 0.85 -5.76 11.42
C LYS A 178 0.03 -6.33 12.57
N ASP A 179 -0.19 -5.53 13.61
CA ASP A 179 -0.89 -5.98 14.83
C ASP A 179 -2.41 -5.89 14.71
N VAL A 180 -2.95 -5.18 13.70
CA VAL A 180 -4.40 -4.97 13.55
C VAL A 180 -4.98 -5.64 12.30
N SER A 181 -4.17 -6.22 11.44
CA SER A 181 -4.61 -6.83 10.18
C SER A 181 -5.66 -7.91 10.39
N ASP A 182 -5.43 -8.83 11.34
CA ASP A 182 -6.33 -9.94 11.64
C ASP A 182 -7.67 -9.43 12.16
N ILE A 183 -7.66 -8.37 12.97
CA ILE A 183 -8.87 -7.74 13.51
C ILE A 183 -9.66 -7.09 12.36
N VAL A 184 -9.00 -6.38 11.45
CA VAL A 184 -9.64 -5.75 10.29
C VAL A 184 -10.27 -6.82 9.38
N GLU A 185 -9.57 -7.91 9.10
CA GLU A 185 -10.10 -9.03 8.32
C GLU A 185 -11.33 -9.68 8.97
N GLU A 186 -11.31 -9.86 10.30
CA GLU A 186 -12.47 -10.40 11.01
C GLU A 186 -13.65 -9.43 10.95
N ILE A 187 -13.44 -8.13 11.11
CA ILE A 187 -14.50 -7.12 10.96
C ILE A 187 -15.08 -7.17 9.54
N GLU A 188 -14.26 -7.20 8.49
CA GLU A 188 -14.73 -7.30 7.09
C GLU A 188 -15.56 -8.59 6.90
N ARG A 189 -15.10 -9.72 7.42
CA ARG A 189 -15.82 -11.00 7.35
C ARG A 189 -17.18 -10.94 8.04
N ARG A 190 -17.26 -10.27 9.21
CA ARG A 190 -18.54 -10.07 9.92
C ARG A 190 -19.47 -9.14 9.15
N LEU A 191 -18.97 -8.04 8.60
CA LEU A 191 -19.77 -7.12 7.79
C LEU A 191 -20.34 -7.80 6.54
N ILE A 192 -19.56 -8.65 5.87
CA ILE A 192 -20.02 -9.43 4.72
C ILE A 192 -21.17 -10.36 5.14
N LYS A 193 -21.04 -11.06 6.28
CA LYS A 193 -22.10 -11.93 6.79
C LYS A 193 -23.37 -11.17 7.15
N VAL A 194 -23.23 -10.00 7.79
CA VAL A 194 -24.39 -9.14 8.11
C VAL A 194 -25.06 -8.66 6.83
N SER A 195 -24.31 -8.18 5.84
CA SER A 195 -24.84 -7.75 4.53
C SER A 195 -25.58 -8.91 3.85
N SER A 196 -24.96 -10.08 3.75
CA SER A 196 -25.58 -11.27 3.16
C SER A 196 -26.88 -11.67 3.89
N THR A 197 -26.89 -11.58 5.21
CA THR A 197 -28.10 -11.86 6.00
C THR A 197 -29.20 -10.85 5.69
N LEU A 198 -28.84 -9.56 5.65
CA LEU A 198 -29.81 -8.51 5.32
C LEU A 198 -30.36 -8.68 3.89
N ASP A 199 -29.52 -9.04 2.92
CA ASP A 199 -29.96 -9.29 1.53
C ASP A 199 -30.96 -10.46 1.47
N VAL A 200 -30.74 -11.52 2.23
CA VAL A 200 -31.68 -12.67 2.34
C VAL A 200 -33.01 -12.22 2.95
N PHE A 201 -32.98 -11.39 4.00
CA PHE A 201 -34.20 -10.90 4.64
C PHE A 201 -34.92 -9.80 3.82
N ALA A 202 -34.19 -9.00 3.05
CA ALA A 202 -34.76 -7.97 2.19
C ALA A 202 -35.54 -8.57 1.00
N ASP A 203 -35.18 -9.82 0.63
CA ASP A 203 -35.77 -10.50 -0.52
C ASP A 203 -36.02 -11.99 -0.20
N PRO A 204 -36.95 -12.27 0.76
CA PRO A 204 -37.18 -13.59 1.27
C PRO A 204 -37.83 -14.51 0.25
N TRP A 205 -37.42 -15.79 0.29
CA TRP A 205 -38.13 -16.82 -0.45
C TRP A 205 -39.46 -17.13 0.21
N MET A 206 -40.50 -17.21 -0.59
CA MET A 206 -41.81 -17.63 -0.11
C MET A 206 -42.03 -19.13 -0.32
N CYS A 207 -42.63 -19.80 0.62
CA CYS A 207 -43.02 -21.17 0.49
C CYS A 207 -44.55 -21.27 0.60
N GLY A 208 -45.17 -22.11 -0.22
CA GLY A 208 -46.61 -22.30 -0.15
C GLY A 208 -47.12 -23.40 -1.08
N PRO A 209 -48.43 -23.70 -1.03
CA PRO A 209 -49.04 -24.76 -1.82
C PRO A 209 -48.82 -24.57 -3.31
N SER A 210 -48.62 -25.66 -4.03
CA SER A 210 -48.44 -25.68 -5.49
C SER A 210 -49.63 -25.10 -6.28
N GLY A 211 -50.78 -24.91 -5.64
CA GLY A 211 -51.98 -24.32 -6.24
C GLY A 211 -51.97 -22.80 -6.46
N LEU A 212 -50.91 -22.08 -6.01
CA LEU A 212 -50.71 -20.67 -6.28
C LEU A 212 -50.14 -20.36 -7.68
N ARG A 213 -50.16 -21.38 -8.55
CA ARG A 213 -49.83 -21.19 -9.95
C ARG A 213 -50.96 -20.41 -10.67
N VAL A 214 -50.62 -19.31 -11.29
CA VAL A 214 -51.54 -18.51 -12.08
C VAL A 214 -51.26 -18.73 -13.56
N ARG A 215 -52.28 -18.90 -14.37
CA ARG A 215 -52.12 -18.96 -15.82
C ARG A 215 -51.93 -17.53 -16.34
N ASP A 216 -50.80 -17.25 -16.99
CA ASP A 216 -50.58 -15.98 -17.65
C ASP A 216 -51.72 -15.73 -18.68
N PRO A 217 -52.44 -14.63 -18.56
CA PRO A 217 -53.56 -14.33 -19.42
C PRO A 217 -53.13 -14.03 -20.88
N ILE A 218 -51.87 -13.72 -21.11
CA ILE A 218 -51.33 -13.39 -22.44
C ILE A 218 -50.70 -14.63 -23.13
N THR A 219 -49.84 -15.36 -22.41
CA THR A 219 -49.13 -16.50 -22.99
C THR A 219 -49.85 -17.83 -22.77
N GLY A 220 -50.76 -17.91 -21.84
CA GLY A 220 -51.47 -19.14 -21.47
C GLY A 220 -50.58 -20.13 -20.68
N GLU A 221 -49.34 -19.80 -20.41
CA GLU A 221 -48.42 -20.60 -19.61
C GLU A 221 -48.76 -20.53 -18.12
N ILE A 222 -48.42 -21.58 -17.39
CA ILE A 222 -48.56 -21.61 -15.94
C ILE A 222 -47.32 -20.95 -15.32
N VAL A 223 -47.51 -19.77 -14.81
CA VAL A 223 -46.47 -19.01 -14.12
C VAL A 223 -46.79 -18.90 -12.63
N TRP A 224 -45.80 -18.66 -11.84
CA TRP A 224 -45.96 -18.39 -10.43
C TRP A 224 -46.51 -16.98 -10.21
N ALA A 225 -47.36 -16.78 -9.21
CA ALA A 225 -47.95 -15.49 -8.90
C ALA A 225 -46.95 -14.45 -8.40
N SER A 226 -45.72 -14.84 -8.09
CA SER A 226 -44.60 -13.95 -7.78
C SER A 226 -43.33 -14.52 -8.35
N ASP A 227 -42.46 -13.64 -8.88
CA ASP A 227 -41.17 -13.96 -9.50
C ASP A 227 -40.36 -15.02 -8.72
N GLU A 228 -39.64 -15.83 -9.46
CA GLU A 228 -38.55 -16.78 -9.19
C GLU A 228 -38.21 -17.26 -7.74
N LYS A 229 -38.80 -16.67 -6.69
CA LYS A 229 -38.52 -16.92 -5.27
C LYS A 229 -39.64 -17.66 -4.53
N TYR A 230 -40.37 -18.48 -5.25
CA TYR A 230 -41.44 -19.27 -4.65
C TYR A 230 -41.12 -20.76 -4.72
N ILE A 231 -41.07 -21.41 -3.55
CA ILE A 231 -40.90 -22.86 -3.43
C ILE A 231 -42.30 -23.50 -3.30
N ALA A 232 -42.69 -24.27 -4.31
CA ALA A 232 -43.96 -25.02 -4.26
C ALA A 232 -43.79 -26.25 -3.40
N LEU A 233 -44.70 -26.41 -2.43
CA LEU A 233 -44.79 -27.59 -1.59
C LEU A 233 -45.91 -28.51 -2.11
N ASN A 234 -45.64 -29.80 -2.17
CA ASN A 234 -46.65 -30.78 -2.46
C ASN A 234 -47.52 -31.06 -1.22
N GLU A 235 -48.64 -31.73 -1.42
CA GLU A 235 -49.52 -32.11 -0.32
C GLU A 235 -48.78 -33.02 0.65
N GLY A 236 -48.67 -32.62 1.93
CA GLY A 236 -47.96 -33.36 2.98
C GLY A 236 -46.49 -32.96 3.17
N GLU A 237 -45.91 -32.06 2.35
CA GLU A 237 -44.57 -31.53 2.59
C GLU A 237 -44.62 -30.33 3.54
N SER A 238 -43.68 -30.28 4.45
CA SER A 238 -43.48 -29.14 5.34
C SER A 238 -42.50 -28.11 4.72
N PRO A 239 -42.71 -26.79 4.92
CA PRO A 239 -41.77 -25.80 4.49
C PRO A 239 -40.39 -26.01 5.16
N PRO A 240 -39.30 -25.68 4.52
CA PRO A 240 -38.00 -25.72 5.13
C PRO A 240 -37.97 -24.80 6.36
N GLU A 241 -37.60 -25.33 7.52
CA GLU A 241 -37.43 -24.54 8.73
C GLU A 241 -36.00 -24.07 8.87
N ILE A 242 -35.84 -22.80 9.20
CA ILE A 242 -34.52 -22.26 9.60
C ILE A 242 -34.38 -22.60 11.08
N LEU A 243 -33.47 -23.54 11.39
CA LEU A 243 -33.07 -23.80 12.77
C LEU A 243 -32.31 -22.57 13.31
N VAL A 244 -33.02 -21.76 14.06
CA VAL A 244 -32.42 -20.66 14.81
C VAL A 244 -31.92 -21.21 16.13
N TRP A 245 -30.62 -21.10 16.38
CA TRP A 245 -30.08 -21.39 17.71
C TRP A 245 -30.57 -20.30 18.67
N ASP A 246 -31.49 -20.63 19.51
CA ASP A 246 -31.93 -19.74 20.59
C ASP A 246 -30.85 -19.71 21.69
N ALA A 247 -30.06 -18.64 21.69
CA ALA A 247 -29.01 -18.43 22.69
C ALA A 247 -29.55 -18.21 24.11
N GLN A 248 -30.89 -18.20 24.31
CA GLN A 248 -31.52 -17.98 25.61
C GLN A 248 -31.74 -19.30 26.39
N MET A 249 -31.52 -20.47 25.79
CA MET A 249 -31.69 -21.76 26.51
C MET A 249 -30.54 -22.09 27.47
N GLY A 250 -29.59 -21.22 27.74
CA GLY A 250 -28.49 -21.45 28.65
C GLY A 250 -28.52 -20.68 29.96
N ALA A 251 -29.60 -19.97 30.26
CA ALA A 251 -29.75 -19.19 31.49
C ALA A 251 -30.84 -19.74 32.41
N THR A 252 -30.63 -20.98 32.92
CA THR A 252 -31.32 -21.50 34.09
C THR A 252 -30.32 -22.10 35.05
#